data_ba2c1d4b203263726ffec690dee8c69c
#
_entry.id   ba2c1d4b203263726ffec690dee8c69c
#
_cell.length_a   1.000
_cell.length_b   1.000
_cell.length_c   1.000
_cell.angle_alpha   90.00
_cell.angle_beta   90.00
_cell.angle_gamma   90.00
#
_symmetry.space_group_name_H-M   'P 1'
#
loop_
_entity.id
_entity.type
_entity.pdbx_description
1 polymer ?
#
loop_
_entity_poly.entity_id
_entity_poly.type
_entity_poly.pdbx_seq_one_letter_code
_entity_poly.pdbx_strand_id
1 'polypeptide(L)'
;MRLFADHTDRIVLFQSFAKNFGLYGERCGNLNVITSSPEETKIISSRLKTFARPMYSNPPIHGARIVDIILGDKDLTASWHGDLTMMSDRMTAMRTGLV
;
A
#
# COMPACT_ATOMS: atom_id res chain seq x y z
N MET A 1 -0.47 -1.42 12.68
CA MET A 1 0.82 -0.76 12.36
C MET A 1 1.37 0.02 13.54
N ARG A 2 0.65 1.01 14.08
CA ARG A 2 1.14 1.83 15.22
C ARG A 2 1.65 0.99 16.37
N LEU A 3 0.85 0.02 16.83
CA LEU A 3 1.24 -0.89 17.91
C LEU A 3 2.58 -1.61 17.65
N PHE A 4 2.82 -2.04 16.42
CA PHE A 4 4.11 -2.69 16.09
C PHE A 4 5.26 -1.69 16.04
N ALA A 5 5.02 -0.46 15.54
CA ALA A 5 6.04 0.57 15.50
C ALA A 5 6.51 1.02 16.88
N ASP A 6 5.66 0.87 17.91
CA ASP A 6 6.01 1.16 19.28
C ASP A 6 6.91 0.08 19.93
N HIS A 7 7.04 -1.09 19.27
CA HIS A 7 7.77 -2.25 19.83
C HIS A 7 8.98 -2.66 19.01
N THR A 8 9.14 -2.16 17.80
CA THR A 8 10.27 -2.48 16.92
C THR A 8 10.56 -1.37 15.92
N ASP A 9 11.82 -1.18 15.63
CA ASP A 9 12.35 -0.28 14.60
C ASP A 9 12.53 -0.97 13.23
N ARG A 10 12.18 -2.25 13.13
CA ARG A 10 12.30 -3.09 11.92
C ARG A 10 10.98 -3.69 11.54
N ILE A 11 10.34 -3.13 10.52
CA ILE A 11 9.02 -3.56 10.05
C ILE A 11 9.05 -3.73 8.54
N VAL A 12 8.47 -4.82 8.08
CA VAL A 12 8.16 -5.04 6.66
C VAL A 12 6.64 -5.07 6.52
N LEU A 13 6.10 -4.10 5.77
CA LEU A 13 4.67 -3.97 5.51
C LEU A 13 4.38 -4.15 4.03
N PHE A 14 3.55 -5.13 3.72
CA PHE A 14 2.96 -5.30 2.39
C PHE A 14 1.53 -4.73 2.39
N GLN A 15 1.25 -3.85 1.47
CA GLN A 15 -0.06 -3.22 1.32
C GLN A 15 -0.59 -3.48 -0.09
N SER A 16 -1.75 -4.11 -0.19
CA SER A 16 -2.42 -4.32 -1.48
C SER A 16 -3.34 -3.16 -1.80
N PHE A 17 -3.34 -2.72 -3.06
CA PHE A 17 -4.26 -1.72 -3.59
C PHE A 17 -5.46 -2.35 -4.32
N ALA A 18 -5.58 -3.69 -4.27
CA ALA A 18 -6.67 -4.39 -4.92
C ALA A 18 -8.05 -3.96 -4.41
N LYS A 19 -8.21 -3.71 -3.11
CA LYS A 19 -9.50 -3.38 -2.48
C LYS A 19 -9.71 -1.86 -2.38
N ASN A 20 -8.83 -1.16 -1.68
CA ASN A 20 -8.97 0.26 -1.36
C ASN A 20 -8.88 1.20 -2.58
N PHE A 21 -8.27 0.77 -3.67
CA PHE A 21 -8.24 1.47 -4.96
C PHE A 21 -9.03 0.75 -6.06
N GLY A 22 -9.69 -0.38 -5.76
CA GLY A 22 -10.41 -1.16 -6.77
C GLY A 22 -9.53 -1.80 -7.84
N LEU A 23 -8.21 -1.87 -7.64
CA LEU A 23 -7.22 -2.32 -8.63
C LEU A 23 -7.02 -3.84 -8.61
N TYR A 24 -8.13 -4.60 -8.61
CA TYR A 24 -8.09 -6.07 -8.49
C TYR A 24 -7.28 -6.73 -9.60
N GLY A 25 -7.48 -6.30 -10.84
CA GLY A 25 -6.83 -6.85 -12.04
C GLY A 25 -5.40 -6.38 -12.25
N GLU A 26 -5.04 -5.20 -11.71
CA GLU A 26 -3.73 -4.58 -11.89
C GLU A 26 -2.62 -5.26 -11.08
N ARG A 27 -2.97 -6.09 -10.10
CA ARG A 27 -2.02 -6.80 -9.24
C ARG A 27 -0.98 -5.88 -8.60
N CYS A 28 -1.43 -4.70 -8.14
CA CYS A 28 -0.60 -3.63 -7.62
C CYS A 28 -0.67 -3.55 -6.08
N GLY A 29 0.47 -3.27 -5.48
CA GLY A 29 0.63 -3.06 -4.04
C GLY A 29 1.91 -2.29 -3.74
N ASN A 30 2.13 -2.05 -2.45
CA ASN A 30 3.29 -1.33 -1.96
C ASN A 30 4.04 -2.16 -0.92
N LEU A 31 5.36 -2.10 -0.95
CA LEU A 31 6.26 -2.64 0.06
C LEU A 31 6.91 -1.48 0.81
N ASN A 32 6.63 -1.39 2.10
CA ASN A 32 7.30 -0.47 3.01
C ASN A 32 8.26 -1.25 3.91
N VAL A 33 9.51 -0.81 3.97
CA VAL A 33 10.52 -1.38 4.85
C VAL A 33 11.02 -0.28 5.77
N ILE A 34 10.76 -0.42 7.06
CA ILE A 34 11.28 0.46 8.09
C ILE A 34 12.57 -0.18 8.62
N THR A 35 13.62 0.60 8.68
CA THR A 35 14.97 0.15 9.04
C THR A 35 15.53 1.00 10.17
N SER A 36 16.49 0.46 10.90
CA SER A 36 17.13 1.17 12.02
C SER A 36 18.16 2.23 11.59
N SER A 37 18.60 2.22 10.31
CA SER A 37 19.57 3.18 9.80
C SER A 37 19.48 3.39 8.29
N PRO A 38 19.99 4.55 7.77
CA PRO A 38 20.08 4.79 6.33
C PRO A 38 20.99 3.79 5.61
N GLU A 39 22.02 3.27 6.26
CA GLU A 39 22.94 2.26 5.72
C GLU A 39 22.19 0.94 5.50
N GLU A 40 21.40 0.50 6.50
CA GLU A 40 20.57 -0.68 6.40
C GLU A 40 19.54 -0.53 5.25
N THR A 41 18.93 0.64 5.11
CA THR A 41 18.00 0.96 3.99
C THR A 41 18.66 0.74 2.63
N LYS A 42 19.90 1.24 2.45
CA LYS A 42 20.67 1.07 1.20
C LYS A 42 20.94 -0.40 0.89
N ILE A 43 21.35 -1.16 1.90
CA ILE A 43 21.64 -2.60 1.76
C ILE A 43 20.36 -3.35 1.35
N ILE A 44 19.27 -3.14 2.06
CA ILE A 44 17.98 -3.81 1.78
C ILE A 44 17.47 -3.42 0.39
N SER A 45 17.49 -2.14 0.03
CA SER A 45 17.10 -1.68 -1.30
C SER A 45 17.92 -2.34 -2.41
N SER A 46 19.23 -2.44 -2.23
CA SER A 46 20.13 -3.13 -3.18
C SER A 46 19.79 -4.61 -3.32
N ARG A 47 19.52 -5.30 -2.20
CA ARG A 47 19.14 -6.72 -2.20
C ARG A 47 17.80 -6.94 -2.90
N LEU A 48 16.79 -6.12 -2.60
CA LEU A 48 15.48 -6.20 -3.25
C LEU A 48 15.59 -6.02 -4.77
N LYS A 49 16.40 -5.07 -5.25
CA LYS A 49 16.67 -4.90 -6.69
C LYS A 49 17.34 -6.12 -7.31
N THR A 50 18.28 -6.73 -6.59
CA THR A 50 18.99 -7.95 -7.03
C THR A 50 18.02 -9.13 -7.17
N PHE A 51 17.03 -9.27 -6.28
CA PHE A 51 16.00 -10.31 -6.39
C PHE A 51 14.97 -10.00 -7.47
N ALA A 52 14.52 -8.75 -7.57
CA ALA A 52 13.50 -8.36 -8.54
C ALA A 52 14.00 -8.53 -9.99
N ARG A 53 15.25 -8.21 -10.25
CA ARG A 53 15.83 -8.21 -11.59
C ARG A 53 15.71 -9.55 -12.31
N PRO A 54 16.11 -10.72 -11.76
CA PRO A 54 15.96 -12.01 -12.44
C PRO A 54 14.53 -12.56 -12.39
N MET A 55 13.69 -12.15 -11.41
CA MET A 55 12.33 -12.67 -11.26
C MET A 55 11.35 -12.10 -12.29
N TYR A 56 11.32 -10.78 -12.46
CA TYR A 56 10.37 -10.09 -13.34
C TYR A 56 10.90 -8.78 -13.93
N SER A 57 12.14 -8.45 -13.68
CA SER A 57 12.86 -7.24 -14.14
C SER A 57 12.27 -5.94 -13.56
N ASN A 58 11.07 -5.57 -14.00
CA ASN A 58 10.28 -4.45 -13.49
C ASN A 58 8.81 -4.85 -13.38
N PRO A 59 8.09 -4.41 -12.35
CA PRO A 59 6.65 -4.62 -12.27
C PRO A 59 5.92 -3.80 -13.35
N PRO A 60 4.70 -4.20 -13.74
CA PRO A 60 3.81 -3.35 -14.52
C PRO A 60 3.59 -2.03 -13.77
N ILE A 61 3.61 -0.89 -14.49
CA ILE A 61 3.55 0.44 -13.87
C ILE A 61 2.16 1.06 -13.91
N HIS A 62 1.20 0.50 -14.66
CA HIS A 62 -0.11 1.11 -14.86
C HIS A 62 -0.87 1.30 -13.53
N GLY A 63 -1.01 0.25 -12.72
CA GLY A 63 -1.66 0.35 -11.41
C GLY A 63 -0.97 1.32 -10.46
N ALA A 64 0.37 1.33 -10.45
CA ALA A 64 1.13 2.27 -9.61
C ALA A 64 0.93 3.73 -10.03
N ARG A 65 0.83 4.00 -11.34
CA ARG A 65 0.53 5.35 -11.86
C ARG A 65 -0.86 5.84 -11.46
N ILE A 66 -1.87 4.97 -11.45
CA ILE A 66 -3.21 5.32 -10.99
C ILE A 66 -3.16 5.77 -9.52
N VAL A 67 -2.49 4.99 -8.66
CA VAL A 67 -2.31 5.32 -7.24
C VAL A 67 -1.55 6.64 -7.07
N ASP A 68 -0.46 6.82 -7.80
CA ASP A 68 0.38 8.03 -7.75
C ASP A 68 -0.41 9.28 -8.15
N ILE A 69 -1.20 9.22 -9.23
CA ILE A 69 -2.06 10.33 -9.67
C ILE A 69 -3.11 10.66 -8.59
N ILE A 70 -3.80 9.66 -8.04
CA ILE A 70 -4.85 9.88 -7.04
C ILE A 70 -4.27 10.48 -5.76
N LEU A 71 -3.14 9.96 -5.27
CA LEU A 71 -2.52 10.44 -4.04
C LEU A 71 -1.70 11.72 -4.23
N GLY A 72 -1.31 12.04 -5.45
CA GLY A 72 -0.59 13.26 -5.80
C GLY A 72 -1.48 14.49 -5.97
N ASP A 73 -2.78 14.30 -6.16
CA ASP A 73 -3.77 15.36 -6.35
C ASP A 73 -4.71 15.45 -5.14
N LYS A 74 -4.88 16.64 -4.58
CA LYS A 74 -5.67 16.85 -3.35
C LYS A 74 -7.16 16.59 -3.55
N ASP A 75 -7.70 16.95 -4.70
CA ASP A 75 -9.13 16.81 -5.00
C ASP A 75 -9.46 15.34 -5.28
N LEU A 76 -8.62 14.67 -6.03
CA LEU A 76 -8.74 13.21 -6.26
C LEU A 76 -8.57 12.42 -4.96
N THR A 77 -7.61 12.79 -4.11
CA THR A 77 -7.43 12.17 -2.78
C THR A 77 -8.67 12.36 -1.92
N ALA A 78 -9.26 13.57 -1.89
CA ALA A 78 -10.47 13.85 -1.12
C ALA A 78 -11.67 13.03 -1.63
N SER A 79 -11.87 12.96 -2.94
CA SER A 79 -12.90 12.12 -3.57
C SER A 79 -12.72 10.64 -3.21
N TRP A 80 -11.52 10.11 -3.35
CA TRP A 80 -11.18 8.73 -2.99
C TRP A 80 -11.45 8.43 -1.51
N HIS A 81 -11.12 9.35 -0.60
CA HIS A 81 -11.47 9.20 0.82
C HIS A 81 -12.97 9.17 1.05
N GLY A 82 -13.76 9.96 0.31
CA GLY A 82 -15.21 9.93 0.35
C GLY A 82 -15.77 8.55 -0.03
N ASP A 83 -15.27 7.97 -1.12
CA ASP A 83 -15.66 6.63 -1.57
C ASP A 83 -15.31 5.55 -0.54
N LEU A 84 -14.11 5.62 0.04
CA LEU A 84 -13.69 4.68 1.10
C LEU A 84 -14.58 4.79 2.34
N THR A 85 -14.94 5.99 2.74
CA THR A 85 -15.82 6.22 3.89
C THR A 85 -17.20 5.61 3.62
N MET A 86 -17.78 5.86 2.47
CA MET A 86 -19.07 5.29 2.06
C MET A 86 -19.06 3.75 2.09
N MET A 87 -18.00 3.13 1.57
CA MET A 87 -17.83 1.66 1.59
C MET A 87 -17.69 1.12 3.01
N SER A 88 -16.90 1.79 3.85
CA SER A 88 -16.67 1.42 5.25
C SER A 88 -17.96 1.51 6.08
N ASP A 89 -18.72 2.60 5.92
CA ASP A 89 -19.96 2.84 6.61
C ASP A 89 -21.01 1.81 6.24
N ARG A 90 -21.10 1.47 4.95
CA ARG A 90 -21.97 0.39 4.47
C ARG A 90 -21.61 -0.95 5.10
N MET A 91 -20.33 -1.31 5.14
CA MET A 91 -19.89 -2.56 5.79
C MET A 91 -20.23 -2.59 7.27
N THR A 92 -20.04 -1.47 7.95
CA THR A 92 -20.36 -1.32 9.38
C THR A 92 -21.88 -1.47 9.62
N ALA A 93 -22.71 -0.79 8.81
CA ALA A 93 -24.16 -0.89 8.88
C ALA A 93 -24.65 -2.34 8.65
N MET A 94 -24.06 -3.04 7.67
CA MET A 94 -24.43 -4.45 7.42
C MET A 94 -24.07 -5.36 8.60
N ARG A 95 -22.89 -5.17 9.19
CA ARG A 95 -22.47 -5.94 10.38
C ARG A 95 -23.41 -5.70 11.57
N THR A 96 -23.77 -4.44 11.82
CA THR A 96 -24.69 -4.08 12.91
C THR A 96 -26.09 -4.62 12.69
N GLY A 97 -26.55 -4.69 11.43
CA GLY A 97 -27.86 -5.24 11.08
C GLY A 97 -27.96 -6.78 11.12
N LEU A 98 -26.83 -7.48 11.26
CA LEU A 98 -26.78 -8.95 11.38
C LEU A 98 -26.79 -9.43 12.85
N VAL A 99 -26.68 -8.54 13.80
CA VAL A 99 -26.71 -8.78 15.26
C VAL A 99 -28.05 -8.35 15.81
#